data_b1b4d5a0391f1047d05a5df3d893671a
#
_entry.id   b1b4d5a0391f1047d05a5df3d893671a
#
_cell.length_a   1.000
_cell.length_b   1.000
_cell.length_c   1.000
_cell.angle_alpha   90.00
_cell.angle_beta   90.00
_cell.angle_gamma   90.00
#
_symmetry.space_group_name_H-M   'P 1'
#
loop_
_entity.id
_entity.type
_entity.pdbx_description
1 polymer ?
#
loop_
_entity_poly.entity_id
_entity_poly.type
_entity_poly.pdbx_seq_one_letter_code
_entity_poly.pdbx_strand_id
1 'polypeptide(L)'
;AHGVEDGIVADLGCGTGELTLRLAAAGYDMIGVDLSPEMLSVLREKAWETGQEGLLLLCQDIAELDLYGTVRAAVSTFDTFNHIGPAEKFRRALCRTALFVEPGGLVLFDMNTPYKHAHILSDNVYEIEADDAYCVWRNRYDAAAGCTYIAVEITYPDMDECDKEAFTEYAY
;
A
#
# COMPACT_ATOMS: atom_id res chain seq x y z
N ALA A 1 8.00 -12.63 -21.17
CA ALA A 1 7.47 -12.60 -19.82
C ALA A 1 8.65 -12.70 -18.85
N HIS A 2 8.70 -11.82 -17.87
CA HIS A 2 9.74 -11.81 -16.83
C HIS A 2 9.22 -12.65 -15.65
N GLY A 3 9.05 -13.98 -15.82
CA GLY A 3 8.47 -14.84 -14.80
C GLY A 3 9.35 -14.91 -13.56
N VAL A 4 8.78 -14.67 -12.39
CA VAL A 4 9.33 -15.08 -11.10
C VAL A 4 8.77 -16.48 -10.87
N GLU A 5 9.61 -17.51 -10.98
CA GLU A 5 9.19 -18.91 -10.87
C GLU A 5 9.45 -19.47 -9.46
N ASP A 6 10.40 -18.87 -8.73
CA ASP A 6 10.79 -19.26 -7.38
C ASP A 6 11.33 -18.06 -6.59
N GLY A 7 11.59 -18.26 -5.31
CA GLY A 7 12.14 -17.26 -4.39
C GLY A 7 11.08 -16.46 -3.64
N ILE A 8 11.57 -15.61 -2.75
CA ILE A 8 10.74 -14.78 -1.86
C ILE A 8 10.23 -13.55 -2.62
N VAL A 9 8.97 -13.20 -2.40
CA VAL A 9 8.36 -11.97 -2.90
C VAL A 9 7.95 -11.09 -1.72
N ALA A 10 8.39 -9.83 -1.72
CA ALA A 10 7.97 -8.85 -0.73
C ALA A 10 6.80 -8.02 -1.27
N ASP A 11 5.70 -7.96 -0.52
CA ASP A 11 4.56 -7.06 -0.78
C ASP A 11 4.70 -5.84 0.12
N LEU A 12 5.01 -4.69 -0.49
CA LEU A 12 5.34 -3.44 0.20
C LEU A 12 4.11 -2.53 0.26
N GLY A 13 3.62 -2.26 1.48
CA GLY A 13 2.32 -1.67 1.73
C GLY A 13 1.21 -2.71 1.54
N CYS A 14 1.39 -3.88 2.13
CA CYS A 14 0.50 -5.03 1.92
C CYS A 14 -0.92 -4.84 2.49
N GLY A 15 -1.13 -3.84 3.37
CA GLY A 15 -2.41 -3.57 4.01
C GLY A 15 -3.01 -4.82 4.67
N THR A 16 -4.28 -5.08 4.39
CA THR A 16 -5.00 -6.27 4.89
C THR A 16 -4.71 -7.55 4.08
N GLY A 17 -3.71 -7.52 3.17
CA GLY A 17 -3.10 -8.69 2.54
C GLY A 17 -3.80 -9.29 1.34
N GLU A 18 -4.66 -8.56 0.66
CA GLU A 18 -5.40 -9.10 -0.49
C GLU A 18 -4.47 -9.67 -1.58
N LEU A 19 -3.41 -8.92 -1.94
CA LEU A 19 -2.42 -9.38 -2.91
C LEU A 19 -1.51 -10.45 -2.29
N THR A 20 -1.00 -10.22 -1.07
CA THR A 20 -0.13 -11.16 -0.35
C THR A 20 -0.74 -12.56 -0.29
N LEU A 21 -2.01 -12.68 0.13
CA LEU A 21 -2.70 -13.97 0.25
C LEU A 21 -2.93 -14.63 -1.10
N ARG A 22 -3.26 -13.87 -2.14
CA ARG A 22 -3.43 -14.41 -3.50
C ARG A 22 -2.11 -14.95 -4.06
N LEU A 23 -1.00 -14.25 -3.85
CA LEU A 23 0.31 -14.72 -4.29
C LEU A 23 0.78 -15.94 -3.48
N ALA A 24 0.56 -15.94 -2.16
CA ALA A 24 0.84 -17.10 -1.32
C ALA A 24 0.03 -18.33 -1.76
N ALA A 25 -1.28 -18.16 -2.06
CA ALA A 25 -2.13 -19.22 -2.60
C ALA A 25 -1.65 -19.72 -3.98
N ALA A 26 -0.99 -18.86 -4.76
CA ALA A 26 -0.36 -19.24 -6.03
C ALA A 26 0.99 -19.96 -5.86
N GLY A 27 1.47 -20.12 -4.62
CA GLY A 27 2.68 -20.86 -4.28
C GLY A 27 3.95 -20.02 -4.11
N TYR A 28 3.83 -18.68 -4.05
CA TYR A 28 4.97 -17.81 -3.74
C TYR A 28 5.26 -17.78 -2.24
N ASP A 29 6.54 -17.70 -1.89
CA ASP A 29 6.98 -17.43 -0.51
C ASP A 29 6.91 -15.92 -0.26
N MET A 30 6.03 -15.48 0.67
CA MET A 30 5.64 -14.08 0.80
C MET A 30 6.16 -13.43 2.08
N ILE A 31 6.64 -12.19 1.94
CA ILE A 31 6.85 -11.25 3.03
C ILE A 31 5.87 -10.08 2.86
N GLY A 32 4.97 -9.89 3.81
CA GLY A 32 4.10 -8.71 3.86
C GLY A 32 4.75 -7.61 4.71
N VAL A 33 4.86 -6.40 4.17
CA VAL A 33 5.41 -5.22 4.85
C VAL A 33 4.35 -4.13 4.86
N ASP A 34 4.00 -3.63 6.02
CA ASP A 34 3.10 -2.46 6.16
C ASP A 34 3.51 -1.61 7.36
N LEU A 35 3.14 -0.34 7.35
CA LEU A 35 3.39 0.58 8.46
C LEU A 35 2.35 0.43 9.57
N SER A 36 1.12 -0.01 9.25
CA SER A 36 0.02 -0.17 10.19
C SER A 36 0.01 -1.57 10.84
N PRO A 37 0.20 -1.67 12.15
CA PRO A 37 0.06 -2.94 12.87
C PRO A 37 -1.38 -3.46 12.84
N GLU A 38 -2.39 -2.58 12.73
CA GLU A 38 -3.80 -2.93 12.62
C GLU A 38 -4.07 -3.67 11.31
N MET A 39 -3.57 -3.16 10.18
CA MET A 39 -3.67 -3.81 8.88
C MET A 39 -3.01 -5.19 8.89
N LEU A 40 -1.80 -5.29 9.48
CA LEU A 40 -1.10 -6.57 9.61
C LEU A 40 -1.84 -7.56 10.53
N SER A 41 -2.58 -7.07 11.53
CA SER A 41 -3.43 -7.94 12.38
C SER A 41 -4.56 -8.56 11.56
N VAL A 42 -5.24 -7.77 10.75
CA VAL A 42 -6.30 -8.27 9.84
C VAL A 42 -5.73 -9.26 8.82
N LEU A 43 -4.56 -8.96 8.24
CA LEU A 43 -3.88 -9.91 7.33
C LEU A 43 -3.58 -11.23 8.02
N ARG A 44 -3.10 -11.20 9.27
CA ARG A 44 -2.80 -12.42 10.04
C ARG A 44 -4.05 -13.26 10.30
N GLU A 45 -5.17 -12.63 10.63
CA GLU A 45 -6.46 -13.32 10.81
C GLU A 45 -6.92 -13.99 9.51
N LYS A 46 -6.91 -13.29 8.39
CA LYS A 46 -7.23 -13.84 7.07
C LYS A 46 -6.29 -14.98 6.67
N ALA A 47 -4.99 -14.87 6.95
CA ALA A 47 -4.01 -15.92 6.68
C ALA A 47 -4.32 -17.19 7.47
N TRP A 48 -4.69 -17.05 8.75
CA TRP A 48 -5.14 -18.17 9.58
C TRP A 48 -6.39 -18.84 9.02
N GLU A 49 -7.42 -18.06 8.68
CA GLU A 49 -8.69 -18.57 8.12
C GLU A 49 -8.49 -19.32 6.80
N THR A 50 -7.50 -18.90 5.99
CA THR A 50 -7.19 -19.50 4.68
C THR A 50 -6.10 -20.58 4.74
N GLY A 51 -5.57 -20.91 5.92
CA GLY A 51 -4.53 -21.92 6.11
C GLY A 51 -3.15 -21.51 5.60
N GLN A 52 -2.88 -20.19 5.49
CA GLN A 52 -1.60 -19.63 5.01
C GLN A 52 -0.76 -19.05 6.15
N GLU A 53 -0.58 -19.83 7.20
CA GLU A 53 0.03 -19.37 8.47
C GLU A 53 1.53 -19.07 8.39
N GLY A 54 2.21 -19.44 7.32
CA GLY A 54 3.68 -19.32 7.16
C GLY A 54 4.16 -17.95 6.68
N LEU A 55 3.28 -16.94 6.58
CA LEU A 55 3.64 -15.61 6.09
C LEU A 55 4.52 -14.86 7.09
N LEU A 56 5.62 -14.27 6.61
CA LEU A 56 6.41 -13.31 7.38
C LEU A 56 5.78 -11.92 7.23
N LEU A 57 5.31 -11.35 8.35
CA LEU A 57 4.69 -10.02 8.39
C LEU A 57 5.58 -9.06 9.19
N LEU A 58 5.96 -7.94 8.57
CA LEU A 58 6.87 -6.95 9.11
C LEU A 58 6.19 -5.58 9.21
N CYS A 59 6.10 -5.03 10.43
CA CYS A 59 5.62 -3.67 10.65
C CYS A 59 6.80 -2.70 10.46
N GLN A 60 6.96 -2.16 9.24
CA GLN A 60 8.09 -1.29 8.87
C GLN A 60 7.67 -0.18 7.91
N ASP A 61 8.32 0.97 8.02
CA ASP A 61 8.30 2.00 6.97
C ASP A 61 9.17 1.54 5.78
N ILE A 62 8.63 1.55 4.57
CA ILE A 62 9.35 1.15 3.34
C ILE A 62 10.63 1.98 3.17
N ALA A 63 10.63 3.26 3.60
CA ALA A 63 11.82 4.10 3.57
C ALA A 63 12.91 3.68 4.57
N GLU A 64 12.59 2.83 5.53
CA GLU A 64 13.51 2.22 6.51
C GLU A 64 13.56 0.69 6.37
N LEU A 65 13.08 0.15 5.25
CA LEU A 65 12.99 -1.28 5.00
C LEU A 65 14.30 -2.00 5.38
N ASP A 66 14.17 -3.05 6.20
CA ASP A 66 15.28 -3.88 6.64
C ASP A 66 14.86 -5.36 6.66
N LEU A 67 15.39 -6.14 5.72
CA LEU A 67 15.09 -7.55 5.57
C LEU A 67 16.32 -8.38 5.96
N TYR A 68 16.11 -9.59 6.45
CA TYR A 68 17.19 -10.51 6.83
C TYR A 68 17.96 -11.09 5.63
N GLY A 69 17.45 -10.91 4.41
CA GLY A 69 18.04 -11.42 3.18
C GLY A 69 17.45 -10.72 1.96
N THR A 70 17.82 -11.19 0.78
CA THR A 70 17.30 -10.67 -0.47
C THR A 70 16.01 -11.36 -0.88
N VAL A 71 15.21 -10.65 -1.69
CA VAL A 71 13.98 -11.13 -2.30
C VAL A 71 14.11 -11.20 -3.81
N ARG A 72 13.43 -12.14 -4.43
CA ARG A 72 13.39 -12.29 -5.89
C ARG A 72 12.60 -11.19 -6.57
N ALA A 73 11.54 -10.74 -5.91
CA ALA A 73 10.74 -9.60 -6.36
C ALA A 73 10.20 -8.79 -5.19
N ALA A 74 9.98 -7.50 -5.43
CA ALA A 74 9.17 -6.62 -4.59
C ALA A 74 7.98 -6.14 -5.40
N VAL A 75 6.79 -6.20 -4.83
CA VAL A 75 5.55 -5.70 -5.42
C VAL A 75 4.92 -4.68 -4.48
N SER A 76 4.28 -3.66 -5.04
CA SER A 76 3.55 -2.65 -4.29
C SER A 76 2.38 -2.16 -5.12
N THR A 77 1.18 -2.19 -4.60
CA THR A 77 -0.05 -1.84 -5.32
C THR A 77 -0.87 -0.80 -4.58
N PHE A 78 -1.90 -0.28 -5.25
CA PHE A 78 -2.81 0.73 -4.71
C PHE A 78 -2.06 2.01 -4.29
N ASP A 79 -1.22 2.53 -5.21
CA ASP A 79 -0.53 3.82 -5.06
C ASP A 79 0.23 4.03 -3.74
N THR A 80 0.60 2.93 -3.05
CA THR A 80 1.36 2.95 -1.79
C THR A 80 2.55 3.90 -1.85
N PHE A 81 3.27 3.94 -2.99
CA PHE A 81 4.41 4.83 -3.14
C PHE A 81 4.04 6.31 -3.13
N ASN A 82 2.83 6.69 -3.52
CA ASN A 82 2.35 8.07 -3.42
C ASN A 82 2.10 8.51 -1.97
N HIS A 83 1.90 7.56 -1.04
CA HIS A 83 1.69 7.85 0.38
C HIS A 83 2.98 7.92 1.22
N ILE A 84 4.14 7.55 0.66
CA ILE A 84 5.41 7.49 1.42
C ILE A 84 5.83 8.85 1.96
N GLY A 85 5.58 9.93 1.22
CA GLY A 85 5.90 11.28 1.67
C GLY A 85 6.68 12.10 0.61
N PRO A 86 7.44 13.13 1.02
CA PRO A 86 8.18 13.98 0.08
C PRO A 86 9.19 13.18 -0.77
N ALA A 87 9.57 13.73 -1.93
CA ALA A 87 10.44 13.08 -2.93
C ALA A 87 11.72 12.44 -2.36
N GLU A 88 12.30 13.06 -1.33
CA GLU A 88 13.50 12.50 -0.66
C GLU A 88 13.18 11.20 0.10
N LYS A 89 12.04 11.13 0.75
CA LYS A 89 11.59 9.90 1.44
C LYS A 89 11.22 8.82 0.43
N PHE A 90 10.54 9.18 -0.65
CA PHE A 90 10.25 8.29 -1.78
C PHE A 90 11.54 7.72 -2.39
N ARG A 91 12.54 8.58 -2.68
CA ARG A 91 13.85 8.14 -3.20
C ARG A 91 14.52 7.15 -2.24
N ARG A 92 14.46 7.41 -0.93
CA ARG A 92 15.01 6.52 0.09
C ARG A 92 14.30 5.17 0.10
N ALA A 93 12.98 5.16 -0.01
CA ALA A 93 12.19 3.92 -0.11
C ALA A 93 12.59 3.08 -1.33
N LEU A 94 12.75 3.69 -2.50
CA LEU A 94 13.24 2.99 -3.69
C LEU A 94 14.66 2.44 -3.51
N CYS A 95 15.57 3.21 -2.90
CA CYS A 95 16.93 2.76 -2.61
C CYS A 95 16.93 1.58 -1.62
N ARG A 96 16.09 1.64 -0.58
CA ARG A 96 15.96 0.54 0.39
C ARG A 96 15.38 -0.71 -0.27
N THR A 97 14.33 -0.57 -1.06
CA THR A 97 13.76 -1.69 -1.84
C THR A 97 14.82 -2.32 -2.76
N ALA A 98 15.54 -1.50 -3.52
CA ALA A 98 16.58 -1.99 -4.44
C ALA A 98 17.74 -2.71 -3.73
N LEU A 99 18.05 -2.34 -2.48
CA LEU A 99 19.09 -3.00 -1.69
C LEU A 99 18.77 -4.46 -1.40
N PHE A 100 17.47 -4.77 -1.20
CA PHE A 100 17.01 -6.11 -0.85
C PHE A 100 16.51 -6.92 -2.04
N VAL A 101 16.35 -6.34 -3.22
CA VAL A 101 16.06 -7.11 -4.44
C VAL A 101 17.36 -7.66 -5.01
N GLU A 102 17.42 -8.98 -5.23
CA GLU A 102 18.61 -9.64 -5.75
C GLU A 102 18.93 -9.22 -7.19
N PRO A 103 20.19 -9.35 -7.65
CA PRO A 103 20.56 -9.05 -9.03
C PRO A 103 19.71 -9.84 -10.04
N GLY A 104 19.04 -9.12 -10.94
CA GLY A 104 18.10 -9.71 -11.91
C GLY A 104 16.70 -9.96 -11.38
N GLY A 105 16.42 -9.56 -10.13
CA GLY A 105 15.10 -9.53 -9.55
C GLY A 105 14.23 -8.39 -10.11
N LEU A 106 12.97 -8.33 -9.68
CA LEU A 106 11.98 -7.38 -10.20
C LEU A 106 11.44 -6.48 -9.08
N VAL A 107 11.17 -5.23 -9.45
CA VAL A 107 10.33 -4.32 -8.65
C VAL A 107 9.15 -3.90 -9.51
N LEU A 108 7.93 -4.20 -9.03
CA LEU A 108 6.68 -3.84 -9.71
C LEU A 108 5.86 -2.96 -8.77
N PHE A 109 5.46 -1.80 -9.25
CA PHE A 109 4.57 -0.93 -8.48
C PHE A 109 3.70 -0.11 -9.41
N ASP A 110 2.55 0.31 -8.91
CA ASP A 110 1.73 1.35 -9.52
C ASP A 110 1.91 2.66 -8.78
N MET A 111 1.59 3.76 -9.44
CA MET A 111 1.52 5.07 -8.81
C MET A 111 0.66 6.05 -9.59
N ASN A 112 0.07 6.97 -8.85
CA ASN A 112 -0.67 8.09 -9.40
C ASN A 112 0.30 9.11 -9.99
N THR A 113 0.09 9.43 -11.28
CA THR A 113 0.93 10.40 -11.99
C THR A 113 0.54 11.84 -11.64
N PRO A 114 1.41 12.85 -11.86
CA PRO A 114 1.05 14.26 -11.72
C PRO A 114 -0.19 14.65 -12.54
N TYR A 115 -0.40 14.02 -13.70
CA TYR A 115 -1.61 14.23 -14.50
C TYR A 115 -2.87 13.77 -13.75
N LYS A 116 -2.83 12.58 -13.11
CA LYS A 116 -3.97 12.06 -12.33
C LYS A 116 -4.29 12.98 -11.15
N HIS A 117 -3.27 13.46 -10.43
CA HIS A 117 -3.46 14.42 -9.34
C HIS A 117 -4.10 15.73 -9.80
N ALA A 118 -3.60 16.31 -10.91
CA ALA A 118 -4.06 17.62 -11.38
C ALA A 118 -5.42 17.59 -12.08
N HIS A 119 -5.78 16.48 -12.77
CA HIS A 119 -6.92 16.46 -13.67
C HIS A 119 -8.01 15.45 -13.33
N ILE A 120 -7.70 14.44 -12.52
CA ILE A 120 -8.67 13.39 -12.14
C ILE A 120 -9.00 13.48 -10.66
N LEU A 121 -8.00 13.46 -9.78
CA LEU A 121 -8.22 13.60 -8.33
C LEU A 121 -8.57 15.05 -7.99
N SER A 122 -7.72 16.01 -8.39
CA SER A 122 -7.93 17.45 -8.26
C SER A 122 -8.63 17.84 -6.93
N ASP A 123 -9.63 18.75 -7.00
CA ASP A 123 -10.44 19.17 -5.86
C ASP A 123 -11.81 18.46 -5.85
N ASN A 124 -11.84 17.21 -6.29
CA ASN A 124 -13.08 16.43 -6.38
C ASN A 124 -13.56 15.94 -5.00
N VAL A 125 -14.86 15.75 -4.93
CA VAL A 125 -15.53 15.09 -3.81
C VAL A 125 -16.22 13.84 -4.34
N TYR A 126 -15.97 12.72 -3.68
CA TYR A 126 -16.61 11.44 -3.99
C TYR A 126 -17.51 11.05 -2.81
N GLU A 127 -18.70 10.60 -3.14
CA GLU A 127 -19.65 10.04 -2.20
C GLU A 127 -19.83 8.57 -2.55
N ILE A 128 -19.59 7.69 -1.56
CA ILE A 128 -19.65 6.24 -1.73
C ILE A 128 -20.61 5.69 -0.71
N GLU A 129 -21.66 5.05 -1.19
CA GLU A 129 -22.67 4.41 -0.37
C GLU A 129 -22.43 2.90 -0.36
N ALA A 130 -22.40 2.31 0.83
CA ALA A 130 -22.34 0.89 1.08
C ALA A 130 -23.54 0.49 1.97
N ASP A 131 -23.79 -0.81 2.14
CA ASP A 131 -24.97 -1.29 2.87
C ASP A 131 -25.03 -0.79 4.33
N ASP A 132 -23.89 -0.61 4.97
CA ASP A 132 -23.72 -0.28 6.38
C ASP A 132 -22.93 1.01 6.64
N ALA A 133 -22.46 1.69 5.59
CA ALA A 133 -21.63 2.88 5.71
C ALA A 133 -21.85 3.88 4.58
N TYR A 134 -21.64 5.16 4.89
CA TYR A 134 -21.59 6.25 3.92
C TYR A 134 -20.25 6.96 4.04
N CYS A 135 -19.50 7.01 2.94
CA CYS A 135 -18.18 7.61 2.89
C CYS A 135 -18.18 8.89 2.04
N VAL A 136 -17.63 9.95 2.58
CA VAL A 136 -17.36 11.19 1.85
C VAL A 136 -15.84 11.36 1.77
N TRP A 137 -15.33 11.29 0.56
CA TRP A 137 -13.91 11.46 0.24
C TRP A 137 -13.69 12.80 -0.45
N ARG A 138 -12.92 13.70 0.16
CA ARG A 138 -12.63 15.05 -0.35
C ARG A 138 -11.16 15.18 -0.67
N ASN A 139 -10.88 15.60 -1.89
CA ASN A 139 -9.52 15.92 -2.33
C ASN A 139 -9.30 17.42 -2.37
N ARG A 140 -8.05 17.83 -2.11
CA ARG A 140 -7.56 19.19 -2.35
C ARG A 140 -6.14 19.10 -2.95
N TYR A 141 -6.04 19.43 -4.23
CA TYR A 141 -4.76 19.40 -4.94
C TYR A 141 -3.96 20.68 -4.68
N ASP A 142 -2.68 20.53 -4.36
CA ASP A 142 -1.71 21.61 -4.24
C ASP A 142 -0.61 21.46 -5.30
N ALA A 143 -0.75 22.20 -6.39
CA ALA A 143 0.20 22.15 -7.51
C ALA A 143 1.61 22.64 -7.14
N ALA A 144 1.73 23.55 -6.16
CA ALA A 144 3.02 24.06 -5.72
C ALA A 144 3.77 23.04 -4.84
N ALA A 145 3.03 22.31 -4.02
CA ALA A 145 3.58 21.25 -3.19
C ALA A 145 3.69 19.90 -3.95
N GLY A 146 3.03 19.77 -5.12
CA GLY A 146 2.97 18.53 -5.89
C GLY A 146 2.27 17.42 -5.13
N CYS A 147 1.18 17.71 -4.43
CA CYS A 147 0.47 16.71 -3.64
C CYS A 147 -1.05 16.94 -3.61
N THR A 148 -1.79 15.90 -3.29
CA THR A 148 -3.22 15.95 -2.99
C THR A 148 -3.42 15.63 -1.52
N TYR A 149 -4.08 16.54 -0.80
CA TYR A 149 -4.59 16.30 0.54
C TYR A 149 -5.94 15.62 0.43
N ILE A 150 -6.09 14.52 1.17
CA ILE A 150 -7.27 13.67 1.15
C ILE A 150 -7.88 13.67 2.54
N ALA A 151 -9.17 13.94 2.64
CA ALA A 151 -9.95 13.79 3.86
C ALA A 151 -11.09 12.80 3.61
N VAL A 152 -11.16 11.78 4.44
CA VAL A 152 -12.18 10.73 4.38
C VAL A 152 -13.02 10.79 5.64
N GLU A 153 -14.33 10.80 5.48
CA GLU A 153 -15.29 10.75 6.57
C GLU A 153 -16.23 9.58 6.31
N ILE A 154 -16.23 8.60 7.22
CA ILE A 154 -17.07 7.40 7.15
C ILE A 154 -18.09 7.46 8.26
N THR A 155 -19.36 7.43 7.91
CA THR A 155 -20.49 7.43 8.86
C THR A 155 -21.16 6.07 8.83
N TYR A 156 -21.41 5.52 10.03
CA TYR A 156 -22.13 4.26 10.25
C TYR A 156 -23.49 4.57 10.87
N PRO A 157 -24.54 4.71 10.06
CA PRO A 157 -25.85 5.20 10.54
C PRO A 157 -26.45 4.37 11.68
N ASP A 158 -26.23 3.05 11.64
CA ASP A 158 -26.79 2.12 12.63
C ASP A 158 -26.03 2.11 13.97
N MET A 159 -24.80 2.65 14.00
CA MET A 159 -23.93 2.68 15.19
C MET A 159 -23.81 4.09 15.79
N ASP A 160 -24.34 5.11 15.13
CA ASP A 160 -24.17 6.54 15.48
C ASP A 160 -22.66 6.93 15.62
N GLU A 161 -21.82 6.30 14.79
CA GLU A 161 -20.36 6.48 14.76
C GLU A 161 -19.93 7.18 13.47
N CYS A 162 -18.86 7.95 13.57
CA CYS A 162 -18.27 8.65 12.44
C CYS A 162 -16.76 8.65 12.57
N ASP A 163 -16.09 7.98 11.64
CA ASP A 163 -14.63 7.98 11.54
C ASP A 163 -14.16 9.06 10.58
N LYS A 164 -13.07 9.72 10.96
CA LYS A 164 -12.44 10.76 10.13
C LYS A 164 -10.96 10.50 10.01
N GLU A 165 -10.50 10.40 8.77
CA GLU A 165 -9.10 10.22 8.44
C GLU A 165 -8.62 11.30 7.47
N ALA A 166 -7.36 11.65 7.54
CA ALA A 166 -6.72 12.55 6.59
C ALA A 166 -5.31 12.09 6.27
N PHE A 167 -4.98 12.08 5.00
CA PHE A 167 -3.65 11.69 4.52
C PHE A 167 -3.24 12.51 3.29
N THR A 168 -2.02 12.33 2.84
CA THR A 168 -1.47 13.09 1.70
C THR A 168 -0.86 12.14 0.71
N GLU A 169 -1.26 12.26 -0.55
CA GLU A 169 -0.61 11.62 -1.69
C GLU A 169 0.31 12.61 -2.40
N TYR A 170 1.50 12.14 -2.76
CA TYR A 170 2.49 12.94 -3.48
C TYR A 170 2.56 12.54 -4.95
N ALA A 171 2.63 13.55 -5.83
CA ALA A 171 2.85 13.38 -7.26
C ALA A 171 4.36 13.51 -7.56
N TYR A 172 5.01 12.44 -7.98
CA TYR A 172 6.42 12.38 -8.30
C TYR A 172 6.70 12.37 -9.81
#